data_64dee40684fb7b8fd4cec77239b2063c
#
_entry.id   64dee40684fb7b8fd4cec77239b2063c
#
_cell.length_a   1.000
_cell.length_b   1.000
_cell.length_c   1.000
_cell.angle_alpha   90.00
_cell.angle_beta   90.00
_cell.angle_gamma   90.00
#
_symmetry.space_group_name_H-M   'P 1'
#
loop_
_entity.id
_entity.type
_entity.pdbx_description
1 polymer ?
#
loop_
_entity_poly.entity_id
_entity_poly.type
_entity_poly.pdbx_seq_one_letter_code
_entity_poly.pdbx_strand_id
1 'polypeptide(L)'
;MQRIIAMAKGTARMPQWSMAEPVDFELCDGEHIAVIGPNGAGKSMFIDLLTGRHPTIGDCTKYDFSPSTKPLVSDNIKYITFKDSYGDSDGTYYLQQRWNQHDISEDTHTVGELLEDAYQLTGDNSAESNVFKKKLYSIFGLDGLLDKYIILLSSGELRKFQLTRTLLARPRVLVMDNPFIGLDAETRLQLDELLTTISRETALQIITVVSRVKDIPSFTTHVVMVEGMKVGKKTTVSDFLVSPKMQKTEPKARNVTMPGSEKGYGKPCNESLDVIKMNDITIRYGARTILNHLNWTVKQGEHWAVSGRNGAGKSTLLSLVCADNPQAYACDIALFGRKRGTGESIWDIKKRIGYVSPEMHRAYHRDIQSIMVVASGLKDTVGLYAKPNADESETCRRWMDVFGIKGLADKTFMKLSSGEQRLVLLARAFVKDPDLLILDEPFHGLDDQNRAMVTDIIECFCRRHDKTLVMVSHYQEELPRCIDHQLTLQHNA
;
A
#
# COMPACT_ATOMS: atom_id res chain seq x y z
N MET A 1 -23.07 -25.52 15.79
CA MET A 1 -22.09 -24.87 14.93
C MET A 1 -20.73 -25.00 15.60
N GLN A 2 -19.72 -25.52 14.92
CA GLN A 2 -18.37 -25.69 15.48
C GLN A 2 -17.73 -24.32 15.72
N ARG A 3 -17.11 -24.14 16.89
CA ARG A 3 -16.35 -22.92 17.22
C ARG A 3 -14.88 -23.15 16.91
N ILE A 4 -14.38 -22.57 15.82
CA ILE A 4 -12.99 -22.74 15.38
C ILE A 4 -12.03 -21.96 16.28
N ILE A 5 -12.41 -20.73 16.67
CA ILE A 5 -11.70 -19.91 17.64
C ILE A 5 -12.72 -19.41 18.66
N ALA A 6 -12.45 -19.57 19.94
CA ALA A 6 -13.25 -19.01 21.01
C ALA A 6 -12.33 -18.34 22.03
N MET A 7 -12.39 -17.03 22.15
CA MET A 7 -11.65 -16.21 23.10
C MET A 7 -12.62 -15.59 24.10
N ALA A 8 -12.39 -15.83 25.38
CA ALA A 8 -13.18 -15.28 26.48
C ALA A 8 -12.28 -14.45 27.41
N LYS A 9 -12.58 -13.15 27.50
CA LYS A 9 -11.82 -12.16 28.29
C LYS A 9 -10.31 -12.18 27.97
N GLY A 10 -9.97 -12.33 26.68
CA GLY A 10 -8.59 -12.39 26.21
C GLY A 10 -7.82 -11.11 26.53
N THR A 11 -6.71 -11.23 27.25
CA THR A 11 -5.82 -10.12 27.60
C THR A 11 -4.39 -10.53 27.28
N ALA A 12 -3.61 -9.68 26.63
CA ALA A 12 -2.22 -9.99 26.35
C ALA A 12 -1.40 -10.09 27.64
N ARG A 13 -0.41 -11.01 27.64
CA ARG A 13 0.50 -11.17 28.77
C ARG A 13 1.38 -9.93 29.00
N MET A 14 1.72 -9.21 27.92
CA MET A 14 2.49 -7.97 27.99
C MET A 14 1.57 -6.76 27.83
N PRO A 15 1.60 -5.78 28.75
CA PRO A 15 0.70 -4.61 28.72
C PRO A 15 0.76 -3.82 27.42
N GLN A 16 1.93 -3.73 26.79
CA GLN A 16 2.12 -3.00 25.52
C GLN A 16 1.41 -3.64 24.32
N TRP A 17 0.94 -4.88 24.43
CA TRP A 17 0.19 -5.61 23.43
C TRP A 17 -1.28 -5.77 23.79
N SER A 18 -1.71 -5.17 24.89
CA SER A 18 -3.08 -5.31 25.39
C SER A 18 -4.03 -4.38 24.64
N MET A 19 -5.21 -4.89 24.34
CA MET A 19 -6.35 -4.06 23.98
C MET A 19 -6.80 -3.24 25.20
N ALA A 20 -7.57 -2.17 24.98
CA ALA A 20 -8.07 -1.31 26.07
C ALA A 20 -9.02 -2.02 27.03
N GLU A 21 -9.65 -3.09 26.57
CA GLU A 21 -10.55 -3.96 27.34
C GLU A 21 -10.26 -5.42 27.01
N PRO A 22 -10.54 -6.37 27.91
CA PRO A 22 -10.47 -7.79 27.61
C PRO A 22 -11.34 -8.14 26.40
N VAL A 23 -10.84 -9.02 25.52
CA VAL A 23 -11.48 -9.37 24.25
C VAL A 23 -12.35 -10.60 24.41
N ASP A 24 -13.61 -10.49 24.01
CA ASP A 24 -14.51 -11.62 23.77
C ASP A 24 -14.75 -11.76 22.27
N PHE A 25 -14.42 -12.94 21.70
CA PHE A 25 -14.57 -13.19 20.28
C PHE A 25 -14.77 -14.66 19.98
N GLU A 26 -15.61 -14.96 18.98
CA GLU A 26 -15.74 -16.30 18.44
C GLU A 26 -15.80 -16.29 16.92
N LEU A 27 -15.13 -17.28 16.31
CA LEU A 27 -15.22 -17.63 14.89
C LEU A 27 -15.84 -19.01 14.77
N CYS A 28 -16.96 -19.10 14.09
CA CYS A 28 -17.64 -20.35 13.85
C CYS A 28 -17.41 -20.86 12.42
N ASP A 29 -17.67 -22.15 12.23
CA ASP A 29 -17.61 -22.75 10.89
C ASP A 29 -18.62 -22.10 9.94
N GLY A 30 -18.17 -21.83 8.70
CA GLY A 30 -18.95 -21.11 7.67
C GLY A 30 -19.01 -19.59 7.85
N GLU A 31 -18.35 -19.02 8.87
CA GLU A 31 -18.26 -17.56 9.01
C GLU A 31 -17.01 -16.99 8.32
N HIS A 32 -17.21 -15.90 7.59
CA HIS A 32 -16.14 -15.07 7.02
C HIS A 32 -16.27 -13.68 7.64
N ILE A 33 -15.20 -13.18 8.27
CA ILE A 33 -15.27 -11.98 9.09
C ILE A 33 -14.43 -10.85 8.52
N ALA A 34 -15.02 -9.64 8.43
CA ALA A 34 -14.26 -8.42 8.22
C ALA A 34 -14.00 -7.71 9.55
N VAL A 35 -12.72 -7.53 9.88
CA VAL A 35 -12.26 -6.68 11.00
C VAL A 35 -12.03 -5.28 10.45
N ILE A 36 -12.89 -4.35 10.82
CA ILE A 36 -12.88 -2.98 10.29
C ILE A 36 -12.59 -1.96 11.38
N GLY A 37 -11.93 -0.87 11.02
CA GLY A 37 -11.68 0.26 11.90
C GLY A 37 -10.65 1.22 11.35
N PRO A 38 -10.52 2.43 11.90
CA PRO A 38 -9.53 3.41 11.47
C PRO A 38 -8.08 2.91 11.65
N ASN A 39 -7.15 3.60 11.02
CA ASN A 39 -5.74 3.32 11.17
C ASN A 39 -5.30 3.56 12.63
N GLY A 40 -4.44 2.68 13.16
CA GLY A 40 -4.03 2.76 14.56
C GLY A 40 -5.08 2.30 15.58
N ALA A 41 -6.26 1.83 15.16
CA ALA A 41 -7.34 1.39 16.07
C ALA A 41 -7.04 0.11 16.85
N GLY A 42 -5.96 -0.63 16.53
CA GLY A 42 -5.59 -1.88 17.18
C GLY A 42 -5.99 -3.14 16.43
N LYS A 43 -6.42 -3.05 15.15
CA LYS A 43 -6.83 -4.22 14.34
C LYS A 43 -5.77 -5.32 14.29
N SER A 44 -4.53 -4.96 13.95
CA SER A 44 -3.41 -5.92 13.86
C SER A 44 -3.12 -6.55 15.24
N MET A 45 -3.20 -5.76 16.31
CA MET A 45 -3.00 -6.26 17.68
C MET A 45 -4.10 -7.27 18.08
N PHE A 46 -5.34 -6.99 17.72
CA PHE A 46 -6.45 -7.93 17.90
C PHE A 46 -6.19 -9.24 17.13
N ILE A 47 -5.74 -9.16 15.89
CA ILE A 47 -5.38 -10.34 15.09
C ILE A 47 -4.21 -11.11 15.71
N ASP A 48 -3.18 -10.42 16.20
CA ASP A 48 -2.03 -11.07 16.85
C ASP A 48 -2.42 -11.80 18.14
N LEU A 49 -3.43 -11.30 18.87
CA LEU A 49 -4.04 -12.04 19.98
C LEU A 49 -4.79 -13.29 19.50
N LEU A 50 -5.61 -13.17 18.46
CA LEU A 50 -6.38 -14.30 17.91
C LEU A 50 -5.50 -15.40 17.31
N THR A 51 -4.40 -15.03 16.70
CA THR A 51 -3.46 -15.96 16.06
C THR A 51 -2.43 -16.54 17.02
N GLY A 52 -2.45 -16.12 18.29
CA GLY A 52 -1.50 -16.56 19.31
C GLY A 52 -0.08 -16.01 19.16
N ARG A 53 0.14 -15.03 18.26
CA ARG A 53 1.43 -14.33 18.14
C ARG A 53 1.77 -13.54 19.39
N HIS A 54 0.75 -12.99 20.05
CA HIS A 54 0.86 -12.39 21.37
C HIS A 54 0.24 -13.33 22.38
N PRO A 55 1.03 -13.91 23.31
CA PRO A 55 0.51 -14.81 24.33
C PRO A 55 -0.44 -14.08 25.27
N THR A 56 -1.52 -14.76 25.61
CA THR A 56 -2.54 -14.25 26.53
C THR A 56 -2.30 -14.70 27.97
N ILE A 57 -2.95 -14.02 28.92
CA ILE A 57 -2.96 -14.40 30.33
C ILE A 57 -3.97 -15.53 30.50
N GLY A 58 -3.50 -16.66 31.04
CA GLY A 58 -4.36 -17.84 31.24
C GLY A 58 -4.77 -18.54 29.96
N ASP A 59 -5.64 -19.53 30.08
CA ASP A 59 -6.17 -20.32 28.96
C ASP A 59 -7.51 -19.73 28.47
N CYS A 60 -7.45 -18.48 27.98
CA CYS A 60 -8.63 -17.74 27.57
C CYS A 60 -9.01 -17.96 26.08
N THR A 61 -8.13 -18.59 25.28
CA THR A 61 -8.38 -18.86 23.86
C THR A 61 -8.38 -20.35 23.59
N LYS A 62 -9.50 -20.86 23.07
CA LYS A 62 -9.65 -22.26 22.67
C LYS A 62 -9.74 -22.35 21.16
N TYR A 63 -9.08 -23.36 20.59
CA TYR A 63 -9.07 -23.63 19.17
C TYR A 63 -9.61 -25.04 18.89
N ASP A 64 -10.50 -25.15 17.90
CA ASP A 64 -10.95 -26.41 17.34
C ASP A 64 -10.82 -26.34 15.81
N PHE A 65 -9.75 -26.88 15.31
CA PHE A 65 -9.43 -26.85 13.88
C PHE A 65 -9.98 -28.06 13.11
N SER A 66 -10.83 -28.89 13.71
CA SER A 66 -11.42 -30.03 13.01
C SER A 66 -12.01 -29.59 11.64
N PRO A 67 -11.83 -30.37 10.58
CA PRO A 67 -11.24 -31.71 10.48
C PRO A 67 -9.70 -31.73 10.33
N SER A 68 -8.99 -30.59 10.47
CA SER A 68 -7.53 -30.56 10.41
C SER A 68 -6.90 -31.40 11.54
N THR A 69 -5.93 -32.22 11.19
CA THR A 69 -5.16 -33.04 12.14
C THR A 69 -3.88 -32.33 12.65
N LYS A 70 -3.60 -31.13 12.13
CA LYS A 70 -2.41 -30.36 12.50
C LYS A 70 -2.55 -29.79 13.92
N PRO A 71 -1.56 -30.05 14.82
CA PRO A 71 -1.70 -29.68 16.23
C PRO A 71 -1.41 -28.20 16.51
N LEU A 72 -0.61 -27.52 15.66
CA LEU A 72 -0.16 -26.15 15.93
C LEU A 72 -1.13 -25.10 15.39
N VAL A 73 -1.32 -24.02 16.15
CA VAL A 73 -2.10 -22.85 15.70
C VAL A 73 -1.50 -22.23 14.43
N SER A 74 -0.17 -22.14 14.36
CA SER A 74 0.56 -21.60 13.20
C SER A 74 0.39 -22.40 11.91
N ASP A 75 0.02 -23.68 12.02
CA ASP A 75 -0.25 -24.52 10.83
C ASP A 75 -1.68 -24.37 10.35
N ASN A 76 -2.59 -24.08 11.24
CA ASN A 76 -4.02 -23.95 10.96
C ASN A 76 -4.44 -22.50 10.68
N ILE A 77 -3.75 -21.51 11.24
CA ILE A 77 -4.01 -20.10 10.97
C ILE A 77 -2.83 -19.51 10.20
N LYS A 78 -3.07 -19.06 8.98
CA LYS A 78 -2.08 -18.33 8.18
C LYS A 78 -2.47 -16.87 8.08
N TYR A 79 -1.49 -15.99 8.26
CA TYR A 79 -1.67 -14.54 8.21
C TYR A 79 -0.82 -13.96 7.08
N ILE A 80 -1.49 -13.32 6.12
CA ILE A 80 -0.85 -12.64 4.99
C ILE A 80 -0.98 -11.14 5.19
N THR A 81 0.15 -10.47 5.30
CA THR A 81 0.24 -9.03 5.10
C THR A 81 0.67 -8.80 3.66
N PHE A 82 -0.17 -8.18 2.87
CA PHE A 82 0.18 -7.84 1.49
C PHE A 82 1.10 -6.62 1.44
N LYS A 83 2.23 -6.74 2.11
CA LYS A 83 3.38 -5.88 1.80
C LYS A 83 3.95 -6.44 0.51
N ASP A 84 4.19 -5.57 -0.47
CA ASP A 84 4.81 -5.96 -1.74
C ASP A 84 6.26 -6.40 -1.51
N SER A 85 6.47 -7.53 -0.85
CA SER A 85 7.77 -8.14 -0.63
C SER A 85 7.92 -9.34 -1.55
N TYR A 86 8.94 -9.31 -2.38
CA TYR A 86 9.27 -10.36 -3.34
C TYR A 86 10.07 -11.53 -2.72
N GLY A 87 10.06 -11.70 -1.41
CA GLY A 87 10.76 -12.76 -0.70
C GLY A 87 11.35 -12.30 0.63
N ASP A 88 11.81 -13.25 1.45
CA ASP A 88 12.37 -13.02 2.79
C ASP A 88 13.83 -12.49 2.76
N SER A 89 14.49 -12.42 1.60
CA SER A 89 15.88 -12.00 1.47
C SER A 89 15.99 -10.61 0.84
N ASP A 90 16.61 -9.70 1.57
CA ASP A 90 17.18 -8.40 1.20
C ASP A 90 16.55 -7.67 0.00
N GLY A 91 15.46 -6.95 0.25
CA GLY A 91 14.72 -6.17 -0.75
C GLY A 91 15.50 -5.06 -1.48
N THR A 92 16.79 -4.88 -1.21
CA THR A 92 17.62 -3.83 -1.81
C THR A 92 18.09 -4.19 -3.23
N TYR A 93 18.29 -5.46 -3.52
CA TYR A 93 18.79 -5.91 -4.84
C TYR A 93 17.67 -5.95 -5.91
N TYR A 94 16.44 -6.26 -5.53
CA TYR A 94 15.33 -6.47 -6.46
C TYR A 94 14.88 -5.21 -7.20
N LEU A 95 15.01 -4.03 -6.61
CA LEU A 95 14.63 -2.77 -7.29
C LEU A 95 15.55 -2.45 -8.45
N GLN A 96 16.86 -2.64 -8.29
CA GLN A 96 17.83 -2.43 -9.37
C GLN A 96 17.69 -3.50 -10.47
N GLN A 97 17.45 -4.76 -10.13
CA GLN A 97 17.25 -5.85 -11.08
C GLN A 97 15.96 -5.69 -11.91
N ARG A 98 14.91 -5.12 -11.33
CA ARG A 98 13.66 -4.84 -12.04
C ARG A 98 13.83 -3.79 -13.14
N TRP A 99 14.74 -2.84 -12.95
CA TRP A 99 15.09 -1.81 -13.94
C TRP A 99 16.12 -2.31 -14.96
N ASN A 100 17.06 -3.16 -14.52
CA ASN A 100 18.11 -3.76 -15.34
C ASN A 100 17.79 -5.22 -15.66
N GLN A 101 16.85 -5.47 -16.57
CA GLN A 101 16.43 -6.83 -16.95
C GLN A 101 17.57 -7.70 -17.53
N HIS A 102 18.73 -7.13 -17.81
CA HIS A 102 19.91 -7.87 -18.29
C HIS A 102 20.73 -8.54 -17.19
N ASP A 103 20.49 -8.19 -15.92
CA ASP A 103 21.23 -8.70 -14.75
C ASP A 103 20.32 -9.46 -13.78
N ILE A 104 19.40 -10.30 -14.32
CA ILE A 104 18.68 -11.25 -13.48
C ILE A 104 19.73 -12.26 -13.01
N SER A 105 20.02 -12.28 -11.70
CA SER A 105 20.99 -13.24 -11.15
C SER A 105 20.49 -14.66 -11.37
N GLU A 106 21.43 -15.58 -11.63
CA GLU A 106 21.14 -17.01 -11.78
C GLU A 106 20.42 -17.61 -10.56
N ASP A 107 20.48 -16.94 -9.41
CA ASP A 107 19.82 -17.31 -8.15
C ASP A 107 18.34 -16.82 -8.05
N THR A 108 17.80 -16.17 -9.10
CA THR A 108 16.42 -15.69 -9.06
C THR A 108 15.46 -16.80 -9.34
N HIS A 109 14.60 -17.14 -8.38
CA HIS A 109 13.63 -18.21 -8.50
C HIS A 109 12.44 -17.87 -9.40
N THR A 110 11.92 -18.88 -10.08
CA THR A 110 10.63 -18.82 -10.77
C THR A 110 9.47 -19.01 -9.79
N VAL A 111 8.28 -18.63 -10.24
CA VAL A 111 7.03 -18.86 -9.49
C VAL A 111 6.82 -20.34 -9.22
N GLY A 112 7.09 -21.19 -10.23
CA GLY A 112 6.92 -22.63 -10.14
C GLY A 112 7.84 -23.27 -9.10
N GLU A 113 9.11 -22.89 -9.09
CA GLU A 113 10.10 -23.38 -8.11
C GLU A 113 9.65 -23.03 -6.67
N LEU A 114 9.31 -21.76 -6.41
CA LEU A 114 8.89 -21.33 -5.08
C LEU A 114 7.56 -21.95 -4.61
N LEU A 115 6.65 -22.23 -5.53
CA LEU A 115 5.41 -22.94 -5.20
C LEU A 115 5.66 -24.43 -4.94
N GLU A 116 6.56 -25.04 -5.70
CA GLU A 116 6.95 -26.44 -5.48
C GLU A 116 7.66 -26.60 -4.13
N ASP A 117 8.61 -25.73 -3.81
CA ASP A 117 9.29 -25.71 -2.51
C ASP A 117 8.27 -25.55 -1.36
N ALA A 118 7.33 -24.60 -1.49
CA ALA A 118 6.27 -24.43 -0.52
C ALA A 118 5.39 -25.66 -0.36
N TYR A 119 5.11 -26.38 -1.45
CA TYR A 119 4.36 -27.62 -1.44
C TYR A 119 5.13 -28.74 -0.75
N GLN A 120 6.42 -28.92 -1.07
CA GLN A 120 7.28 -29.94 -0.44
C GLN A 120 7.42 -29.71 1.07
N LEU A 121 7.49 -28.44 1.51
CA LEU A 121 7.54 -28.09 2.93
C LEU A 121 6.26 -28.48 3.71
N THR A 122 5.13 -28.76 3.02
CA THR A 122 3.92 -29.26 3.71
C THR A 122 4.08 -30.69 4.20
N GLY A 123 5.00 -31.47 3.63
CA GLY A 123 5.21 -32.88 3.93
C GLY A 123 4.07 -33.79 3.47
N ASP A 124 3.04 -33.27 2.80
CA ASP A 124 1.87 -34.01 2.34
C ASP A 124 1.91 -34.25 0.83
N ASN A 125 2.45 -35.39 0.42
CA ASN A 125 2.53 -35.81 -0.99
C ASN A 125 1.38 -36.77 -1.40
N SER A 126 0.26 -36.74 -0.67
CA SER A 126 -0.91 -37.55 -0.97
C SER A 126 -1.51 -37.23 -2.34
N ALA A 127 -2.23 -38.18 -2.93
CA ALA A 127 -2.95 -37.98 -4.19
C ALA A 127 -3.96 -36.82 -4.08
N GLU A 128 -4.62 -36.69 -2.92
CA GLU A 128 -5.55 -35.63 -2.63
C GLU A 128 -4.87 -34.24 -2.59
N SER A 129 -3.67 -34.16 -2.01
CA SER A 129 -2.88 -32.95 -1.95
C SER A 129 -2.45 -32.49 -3.34
N ASN A 130 -2.05 -33.42 -4.21
CA ASN A 130 -1.72 -33.13 -5.60
C ASN A 130 -2.93 -32.65 -6.41
N VAL A 131 -4.12 -33.25 -6.21
CA VAL A 131 -5.37 -32.78 -6.83
C VAL A 131 -5.69 -31.35 -6.36
N PHE A 132 -5.57 -31.08 -5.07
CA PHE A 132 -5.81 -29.76 -4.50
C PHE A 132 -4.83 -28.71 -5.05
N LYS A 133 -3.52 -29.03 -5.17
CA LYS A 133 -2.51 -28.17 -5.79
C LYS A 133 -2.91 -27.79 -7.22
N LYS A 134 -3.25 -28.78 -8.05
CA LYS A 134 -3.70 -28.54 -9.43
C LYS A 134 -4.96 -27.69 -9.49
N LYS A 135 -5.92 -27.92 -8.57
CA LYS A 135 -7.14 -27.11 -8.45
C LYS A 135 -6.81 -25.64 -8.13
N LEU A 136 -5.90 -25.39 -7.18
CA LEU A 136 -5.45 -24.05 -6.86
C LEU A 136 -4.80 -23.37 -8.07
N TYR A 137 -3.91 -24.05 -8.79
CA TYR A 137 -3.26 -23.51 -9.97
C TYR A 137 -4.27 -23.09 -11.04
N SER A 138 -5.28 -23.93 -11.28
CA SER A 138 -6.37 -23.64 -12.21
C SER A 138 -7.22 -22.44 -11.75
N ILE A 139 -7.64 -22.41 -10.46
CA ILE A 139 -8.44 -21.32 -9.89
C ILE A 139 -7.70 -19.97 -10.01
N PHE A 140 -6.40 -19.96 -9.69
CA PHE A 140 -5.59 -18.73 -9.73
C PHE A 140 -5.04 -18.38 -11.12
N GLY A 141 -5.23 -19.28 -12.12
CA GLY A 141 -4.74 -19.11 -13.49
C GLY A 141 -3.22 -18.97 -13.53
N LEU A 142 -2.50 -19.89 -12.83
CA LEU A 142 -1.05 -19.81 -12.68
C LEU A 142 -0.28 -20.48 -13.79
N ASP A 143 -0.90 -21.28 -14.64
CA ASP A 143 -0.21 -22.10 -15.66
C ASP A 143 0.72 -21.26 -16.56
N GLY A 144 0.30 -20.04 -16.91
CA GLY A 144 1.14 -19.11 -17.69
C GLY A 144 2.16 -18.30 -16.86
N LEU A 145 2.23 -18.51 -15.55
CA LEU A 145 3.09 -17.75 -14.65
C LEU A 145 4.22 -18.60 -14.05
N LEU A 146 4.15 -19.93 -14.15
CA LEU A 146 5.06 -20.84 -13.45
C LEU A 146 6.53 -20.63 -13.85
N ASP A 147 6.80 -20.36 -15.12
CA ASP A 147 8.16 -20.14 -15.65
C ASP A 147 8.61 -18.68 -15.50
N LYS A 148 7.77 -17.79 -14.97
CA LYS A 148 8.07 -16.38 -14.80
C LYS A 148 8.87 -16.17 -13.51
N TYR A 149 9.92 -15.35 -13.58
CA TYR A 149 10.66 -14.94 -12.38
C TYR A 149 9.78 -14.10 -11.44
N ILE A 150 9.88 -14.36 -10.13
CA ILE A 150 9.05 -13.69 -9.12
C ILE A 150 9.16 -12.16 -9.16
N ILE A 151 10.35 -11.63 -9.46
CA ILE A 151 10.62 -10.19 -9.56
C ILE A 151 9.89 -9.50 -10.72
N LEU A 152 9.46 -10.28 -11.73
CA LEU A 152 8.74 -9.77 -12.91
C LEU A 152 7.22 -9.80 -12.76
N LEU A 153 6.70 -10.26 -11.62
CA LEU A 153 5.27 -10.31 -11.37
C LEU A 153 4.68 -8.90 -11.23
N SER A 154 3.53 -8.68 -11.84
CA SER A 154 2.66 -7.55 -11.51
C SER A 154 2.10 -7.67 -10.09
N SER A 155 1.58 -6.57 -9.53
CA SER A 155 0.98 -6.61 -8.19
C SER A 155 -0.14 -7.64 -8.06
N GLY A 156 -1.00 -7.79 -9.07
CA GLY A 156 -2.06 -8.80 -9.09
C GLY A 156 -1.52 -10.23 -9.18
N GLU A 157 -0.53 -10.49 -10.05
CA GLU A 157 0.13 -11.79 -10.17
C GLU A 157 0.86 -12.18 -8.87
N LEU A 158 1.52 -11.21 -8.23
CA LEU A 158 2.17 -11.43 -6.94
C LEU A 158 1.16 -11.80 -5.84
N ARG A 159 -0.04 -11.20 -5.84
CA ARG A 159 -1.14 -11.57 -4.91
C ARG A 159 -1.58 -13.02 -5.13
N LYS A 160 -1.82 -13.38 -6.40
CA LYS A 160 -2.18 -14.76 -6.75
C LYS A 160 -1.12 -15.75 -6.28
N PHE A 161 0.16 -15.46 -6.52
CA PHE A 161 1.28 -16.26 -6.03
C PHE A 161 1.28 -16.39 -4.50
N GLN A 162 1.21 -15.27 -3.77
CA GLN A 162 1.24 -15.27 -2.30
C GLN A 162 0.08 -16.06 -1.69
N LEU A 163 -1.13 -15.90 -2.25
CA LEU A 163 -2.31 -16.65 -1.83
C LEU A 163 -2.15 -18.13 -2.10
N THR A 164 -1.73 -18.53 -3.31
CA THR A 164 -1.51 -19.93 -3.65
C THR A 164 -0.48 -20.57 -2.74
N ARG A 165 0.69 -19.92 -2.56
CA ARG A 165 1.75 -20.38 -1.65
C ARG A 165 1.21 -20.65 -0.24
N THR A 166 0.38 -19.75 0.27
CA THR A 166 -0.20 -19.89 1.61
C THR A 166 -1.25 -21.00 1.68
N LEU A 167 -2.09 -21.12 0.65
CA LEU A 167 -3.19 -22.08 0.60
C LEU A 167 -2.70 -23.52 0.35
N LEU A 168 -1.51 -23.71 -0.24
CA LEU A 168 -0.88 -25.02 -0.34
C LEU A 168 -0.70 -25.70 1.02
N ALA A 169 -0.49 -24.92 2.08
CA ALA A 169 -0.45 -25.42 3.44
C ALA A 169 -1.81 -25.87 4.00
N ARG A 170 -2.91 -25.73 3.28
CA ARG A 170 -4.28 -26.06 3.70
C ARG A 170 -4.61 -25.55 5.12
N PRO A 171 -4.55 -24.24 5.36
CA PRO A 171 -4.94 -23.67 6.64
C PRO A 171 -6.44 -23.80 6.87
N ARG A 172 -6.87 -23.84 8.15
CA ARG A 172 -8.28 -23.80 8.53
C ARG A 172 -8.81 -22.37 8.52
N VAL A 173 -7.93 -21.39 8.84
CA VAL A 173 -8.24 -19.97 8.87
C VAL A 173 -7.16 -19.19 8.10
N LEU A 174 -7.58 -18.34 7.19
CA LEU A 174 -6.74 -17.40 6.47
C LEU A 174 -7.05 -15.97 6.94
N VAL A 175 -6.06 -15.30 7.48
CA VAL A 175 -6.15 -13.88 7.82
C VAL A 175 -5.44 -13.06 6.76
N MET A 176 -6.14 -12.09 6.19
CA MET A 176 -5.63 -11.20 5.14
C MET A 176 -5.70 -9.74 5.60
N ASP A 177 -4.55 -9.08 5.68
CA ASP A 177 -4.49 -7.66 6.03
C ASP A 177 -4.48 -6.79 4.76
N ASN A 178 -5.57 -6.04 4.57
CA ASN A 178 -5.79 -5.14 3.43
C ASN A 178 -5.54 -5.81 2.06
N PRO A 179 -6.26 -6.89 1.69
CA PRO A 179 -5.97 -7.69 0.50
C PRO A 179 -6.07 -6.92 -0.83
N PHE A 180 -6.85 -5.84 -0.87
CA PHE A 180 -7.10 -5.06 -2.09
C PHE A 180 -6.19 -3.85 -2.28
N ILE A 181 -5.25 -3.66 -1.39
CA ILE A 181 -4.32 -2.52 -1.43
C ILE A 181 -3.44 -2.56 -2.71
N GLY A 182 -3.34 -1.45 -3.47
CA GLY A 182 -2.49 -1.36 -4.68
C GLY A 182 -2.98 -2.16 -5.89
N LEU A 183 -4.23 -2.62 -5.88
CA LEU A 183 -4.87 -3.26 -7.02
C LEU A 183 -5.74 -2.25 -7.77
N ASP A 184 -5.69 -2.31 -9.10
CA ASP A 184 -6.66 -1.61 -9.93
C ASP A 184 -8.07 -2.22 -9.79
N ALA A 185 -9.09 -1.50 -10.26
CA ALA A 185 -10.48 -1.89 -10.07
C ALA A 185 -10.80 -3.28 -10.66
N GLU A 186 -10.22 -3.61 -11.82
CA GLU A 186 -10.44 -4.91 -12.49
C GLU A 186 -9.78 -6.05 -11.71
N THR A 187 -8.50 -5.89 -11.33
CA THR A 187 -7.76 -6.89 -10.54
C THR A 187 -8.42 -7.11 -9.17
N ARG A 188 -8.98 -6.05 -8.57
CA ARG A 188 -9.72 -6.14 -7.31
C ARG A 188 -10.97 -7.00 -7.45
N LEU A 189 -11.78 -6.80 -8.49
CA LEU A 189 -12.97 -7.61 -8.75
C LEU A 189 -12.60 -9.08 -8.97
N GLN A 190 -11.57 -9.35 -9.79
CA GLN A 190 -11.07 -10.70 -10.02
C GLN A 190 -10.62 -11.38 -8.72
N LEU A 191 -9.94 -10.66 -7.82
CA LEU A 191 -9.51 -11.20 -6.54
C LEU A 191 -10.71 -11.49 -5.62
N ASP A 192 -11.71 -10.61 -5.58
CA ASP A 192 -12.93 -10.81 -4.77
C ASP A 192 -13.73 -12.04 -5.24
N GLU A 193 -13.93 -12.21 -6.55
CA GLU A 193 -14.56 -13.39 -7.16
C GLU A 193 -13.79 -14.68 -6.83
N LEU A 194 -12.48 -14.63 -6.89
CA LEU A 194 -11.59 -15.75 -6.62
C LEU A 194 -11.66 -16.17 -5.15
N LEU A 195 -11.60 -15.21 -4.22
CA LEU A 195 -11.76 -15.46 -2.78
C LEU A 195 -13.16 -15.99 -2.47
N THR A 196 -14.19 -15.49 -3.14
CA THR A 196 -15.57 -15.98 -3.03
C THR A 196 -15.66 -17.45 -3.48
N THR A 197 -15.00 -17.81 -4.57
CA THR A 197 -14.95 -19.20 -5.05
C THR A 197 -14.29 -20.11 -4.02
N ILE A 198 -13.13 -19.71 -3.50
CA ILE A 198 -12.40 -20.48 -2.48
C ILE A 198 -13.23 -20.64 -1.22
N SER A 199 -13.89 -19.59 -0.75
CA SER A 199 -14.71 -19.62 0.46
C SER A 199 -15.88 -20.59 0.37
N ARG A 200 -16.41 -20.81 -0.83
CA ARG A 200 -17.53 -21.76 -1.10
C ARG A 200 -17.05 -23.20 -1.31
N GLU A 201 -15.91 -23.37 -1.96
CA GLU A 201 -15.43 -24.68 -2.38
C GLU A 201 -14.52 -25.38 -1.36
N THR A 202 -14.16 -24.69 -0.29
CA THR A 202 -13.25 -25.21 0.74
C THR A 202 -13.83 -24.98 2.13
N ALA A 203 -13.31 -25.72 3.12
CA ALA A 203 -13.65 -25.49 4.52
C ALA A 203 -12.87 -24.31 5.15
N LEU A 204 -12.28 -23.44 4.35
CA LEU A 204 -11.45 -22.31 4.77
C LEU A 204 -12.34 -21.19 5.32
N GLN A 205 -12.07 -20.72 6.54
CA GLN A 205 -12.60 -19.46 7.03
C GLN A 205 -11.64 -18.32 6.73
N ILE A 206 -12.20 -17.19 6.32
CA ILE A 206 -11.41 -16.02 5.93
C ILE A 206 -11.73 -14.87 6.90
N ILE A 207 -10.67 -14.29 7.48
CA ILE A 207 -10.72 -13.05 8.23
C ILE A 207 -10.01 -11.98 7.40
N THR A 208 -10.72 -10.93 6.98
CA THR A 208 -10.13 -9.78 6.30
C THR A 208 -10.00 -8.61 7.25
N VAL A 209 -8.84 -7.97 7.26
CA VAL A 209 -8.63 -6.73 8.03
C VAL A 209 -8.66 -5.58 7.04
N VAL A 210 -9.59 -4.65 7.22
CA VAL A 210 -9.79 -3.52 6.30
C VAL A 210 -9.94 -2.21 7.07
N SER A 211 -9.67 -1.10 6.40
CA SER A 211 -9.79 0.22 7.01
C SER A 211 -11.00 1.01 6.50
N ARG A 212 -11.69 0.50 5.47
CA ARG A 212 -12.84 1.16 4.85
C ARG A 212 -13.96 0.16 4.59
N VAL A 213 -15.19 0.62 4.68
CA VAL A 213 -16.40 -0.21 4.44
C VAL A 213 -16.44 -0.73 3.02
N LYS A 214 -16.08 0.09 2.05
CA LYS A 214 -16.05 -0.31 0.63
C LYS A 214 -14.99 -1.38 0.30
N ASP A 215 -14.08 -1.66 1.22
CA ASP A 215 -13.08 -2.71 1.09
C ASP A 215 -13.50 -4.04 1.72
N ILE A 216 -14.73 -4.13 2.29
CA ILE A 216 -15.29 -5.38 2.78
C ILE A 216 -15.57 -6.30 1.59
N PRO A 217 -14.99 -7.53 1.55
CA PRO A 217 -15.22 -8.48 0.47
C PRO A 217 -16.67 -8.94 0.38
N SER A 218 -17.10 -9.30 -0.83
CA SER A 218 -18.49 -9.72 -1.09
C SER A 218 -18.91 -11.00 -0.36
N PHE A 219 -17.98 -11.90 -0.08
CA PHE A 219 -18.22 -13.16 0.63
C PHE A 219 -18.31 -13.01 2.16
N THR A 220 -18.09 -11.82 2.70
CA THR A 220 -18.09 -11.55 4.15
C THR A 220 -19.48 -11.80 4.75
N THR A 221 -19.55 -12.56 5.84
CA THR A 221 -20.79 -12.84 6.56
C THR A 221 -20.99 -11.92 7.77
N HIS A 222 -19.91 -11.62 8.48
CA HIS A 222 -19.93 -10.84 9.73
C HIS A 222 -18.87 -9.75 9.74
N VAL A 223 -19.10 -8.73 10.54
CA VAL A 223 -18.19 -7.60 10.75
C VAL A 223 -17.89 -7.45 12.23
N VAL A 224 -16.64 -7.16 12.55
CA VAL A 224 -16.17 -6.77 13.88
C VAL A 224 -15.50 -5.41 13.76
N MET A 225 -16.06 -4.41 14.43
CA MET A 225 -15.49 -3.06 14.46
C MET A 225 -14.44 -2.96 15.56
N VAL A 226 -13.26 -2.40 15.22
CA VAL A 226 -12.19 -2.12 16.20
C VAL A 226 -11.96 -0.61 16.21
N GLU A 227 -12.12 0.03 17.36
CA GLU A 227 -11.98 1.47 17.53
C GLU A 227 -11.38 1.80 18.91
N GLY A 228 -10.38 2.70 18.96
CA GLY A 228 -9.75 3.11 20.22
C GLY A 228 -9.19 1.93 21.05
N MET A 229 -8.59 0.94 20.38
CA MET A 229 -8.07 -0.29 21.01
C MET A 229 -9.15 -1.15 21.67
N LYS A 230 -10.43 -1.03 21.28
CA LYS A 230 -11.53 -1.86 21.74
C LYS A 230 -12.11 -2.67 20.58
N VAL A 231 -12.42 -3.94 20.88
CA VAL A 231 -13.07 -4.85 19.93
C VAL A 231 -14.58 -4.79 20.16
N GLY A 232 -15.31 -4.42 19.12
CA GLY A 232 -16.77 -4.38 19.15
C GLY A 232 -17.39 -5.78 19.06
N LYS A 233 -18.71 -5.85 19.21
CA LYS A 233 -19.47 -7.09 19.03
C LYS A 233 -19.48 -7.50 17.56
N LYS A 234 -19.40 -8.81 17.31
CA LYS A 234 -19.61 -9.41 15.98
C LYS A 234 -21.07 -9.19 15.56
N THR A 235 -21.28 -8.63 14.37
CA THR A 235 -22.59 -8.35 13.78
C THR A 235 -22.63 -8.87 12.35
N THR A 236 -23.82 -9.12 11.79
CA THR A 236 -23.94 -9.45 10.38
C THR A 236 -23.57 -8.24 9.51
N VAL A 237 -23.15 -8.46 8.27
CA VAL A 237 -22.85 -7.35 7.33
C VAL A 237 -24.08 -6.46 7.14
N SER A 238 -25.28 -7.05 7.00
CA SER A 238 -26.53 -6.30 6.84
C SER A 238 -26.82 -5.38 8.03
N ASP A 239 -26.72 -5.89 9.25
CA ASP A 239 -26.94 -5.09 10.46
C ASP A 239 -25.88 -3.99 10.63
N PHE A 240 -24.64 -4.30 10.27
CA PHE A 240 -23.55 -3.33 10.30
C PHE A 240 -23.79 -2.16 9.36
N LEU A 241 -24.19 -2.41 8.10
CA LEU A 241 -24.44 -1.37 7.09
C LEU A 241 -25.61 -0.44 7.44
N VAL A 242 -26.60 -0.94 8.18
CA VAL A 242 -27.76 -0.14 8.64
C VAL A 242 -27.46 0.60 9.95
N SER A 243 -26.36 0.32 10.61
CA SER A 243 -26.06 0.86 11.94
C SER A 243 -25.89 2.40 11.93
N PRO A 244 -26.34 3.12 12.98
CA PRO A 244 -26.21 4.58 13.08
C PRO A 244 -24.75 5.08 13.09
N LYS A 245 -23.79 4.22 13.39
CA LYS A 245 -22.37 4.55 13.37
C LYS A 245 -21.88 4.82 11.95
N MET A 246 -22.49 4.19 10.93
CA MET A 246 -22.16 4.39 9.53
C MET A 246 -22.68 5.72 8.95
N GLN A 247 -23.82 6.21 9.49
CA GLN A 247 -24.47 7.42 9.00
C GLN A 247 -23.79 8.72 9.48
N LYS A 248 -22.84 8.66 10.42
CA LYS A 248 -22.23 9.85 11.06
C LYS A 248 -20.85 10.25 10.54
N THR A 249 -20.32 9.58 9.53
CA THR A 249 -18.96 9.83 9.05
C THR A 249 -18.93 10.69 7.78
N GLU A 250 -19.61 11.83 7.77
CA GLU A 250 -19.21 12.90 6.86
C GLU A 250 -17.97 13.58 7.46
N PRO A 251 -16.81 13.51 6.78
CA PRO A 251 -15.62 14.19 7.25
C PRO A 251 -15.88 15.70 7.27
N LYS A 252 -15.74 16.33 8.43
CA LYS A 252 -15.80 17.78 8.53
C LYS A 252 -14.61 18.37 7.80
N ALA A 253 -14.85 19.22 6.80
CA ALA A 253 -13.84 20.01 6.12
C ALA A 253 -12.98 20.74 7.18
N ARG A 254 -11.66 20.55 7.14
CA ARG A 254 -10.71 21.22 8.03
C ARG A 254 -10.16 22.46 7.32
N ASN A 255 -10.12 23.58 8.01
CA ASN A 255 -9.34 24.72 7.54
C ASN A 255 -7.86 24.37 7.72
N VAL A 256 -7.22 23.94 6.62
CA VAL A 256 -5.79 23.63 6.60
C VAL A 256 -5.01 24.91 6.36
N THR A 257 -4.13 25.27 7.28
CA THR A 257 -3.15 26.35 7.08
C THR A 257 -1.80 25.75 6.78
N MET A 258 -1.27 25.99 5.58
CA MET A 258 0.03 25.47 5.17
C MET A 258 1.18 26.32 5.70
N PRO A 259 2.29 25.70 6.17
CA PRO A 259 3.53 26.42 6.43
C PRO A 259 4.01 27.12 5.16
N GLY A 260 4.33 28.41 5.22
CA GLY A 260 4.81 29.19 4.08
C GLY A 260 3.72 29.92 3.27
N SER A 261 2.44 29.74 3.57
CA SER A 261 1.34 30.50 2.94
C SER A 261 1.39 32.02 3.23
N GLU A 262 2.21 32.44 4.18
CA GLU A 262 2.44 33.86 4.47
C GLU A 262 3.23 34.60 3.38
N LYS A 263 3.90 33.88 2.49
CA LYS A 263 4.61 34.45 1.32
C LYS A 263 3.66 34.72 0.17
N GLY A 264 2.51 35.34 0.41
CA GLY A 264 1.54 35.83 -0.56
C GLY A 264 1.29 34.89 -1.76
N TYR A 265 0.05 34.71 -2.13
CA TYR A 265 -0.29 34.07 -3.40
C TYR A 265 0.50 34.76 -4.52
N GLY A 266 1.47 34.05 -5.12
CA GLY A 266 2.33 34.60 -6.17
C GLY A 266 1.49 35.32 -7.24
N LYS A 267 1.99 36.46 -7.75
CA LYS A 267 1.35 37.12 -8.90
C LYS A 267 1.22 36.10 -10.01
N PRO A 268 0.08 36.05 -10.73
CA PRO A 268 -0.05 35.19 -11.90
C PRO A 268 1.15 35.41 -12.80
N CYS A 269 1.89 34.35 -13.08
CA CYS A 269 3.05 34.41 -13.97
C CYS A 269 2.52 34.64 -15.39
N ASN A 270 2.89 35.74 -16.03
CA ASN A 270 2.40 36.08 -17.37
C ASN A 270 2.95 35.18 -18.47
N GLU A 271 3.95 34.34 -18.19
CA GLU A 271 4.47 33.32 -19.08
C GLU A 271 4.36 31.96 -18.38
N SER A 272 3.52 31.06 -18.90
CA SER A 272 3.36 29.72 -18.33
C SER A 272 4.61 28.88 -18.63
N LEU A 273 5.43 28.67 -17.59
CA LEU A 273 6.61 27.81 -17.67
C LEU A 273 6.18 26.35 -17.91
N ASP A 274 6.76 25.70 -18.92
CA ASP A 274 6.65 24.26 -19.08
C ASP A 274 7.42 23.58 -17.94
N VAL A 275 6.70 23.01 -16.97
CA VAL A 275 7.28 22.28 -15.83
C VAL A 275 7.75 20.91 -16.27
N ILE A 276 6.97 20.24 -17.11
CA ILE A 276 7.31 18.98 -17.76
C ILE A 276 7.03 19.15 -19.25
N LYS A 277 7.99 18.80 -20.09
CA LYS A 277 7.80 18.71 -21.54
C LYS A 277 8.45 17.46 -22.06
N MET A 278 7.67 16.62 -22.69
CA MET A 278 8.08 15.35 -23.26
C MET A 278 7.61 15.29 -24.71
N ASN A 279 8.54 15.06 -25.63
CA ASN A 279 8.25 14.98 -27.05
C ASN A 279 8.67 13.61 -27.57
N ASP A 280 7.72 12.86 -28.12
CA ASP A 280 7.93 11.58 -28.80
C ASP A 280 8.70 10.54 -27.95
N ILE A 281 8.32 10.40 -26.68
CA ILE A 281 9.02 9.54 -25.74
C ILE A 281 8.70 8.08 -25.99
N THR A 282 9.72 7.30 -26.29
CA THR A 282 9.62 5.84 -26.40
C THR A 282 10.59 5.18 -25.44
N ILE A 283 10.07 4.36 -24.51
CA ILE A 283 10.86 3.64 -23.51
C ILE A 283 10.68 2.14 -23.71
N ARG A 284 11.79 1.42 -23.78
CA ARG A 284 11.83 -0.03 -23.96
C ARG A 284 12.69 -0.70 -22.92
N TYR A 285 12.25 -1.87 -22.46
CA TYR A 285 13.02 -2.79 -21.65
C TYR A 285 13.07 -4.15 -22.36
N GLY A 286 14.23 -4.50 -22.89
CA GLY A 286 14.37 -5.66 -23.76
C GLY A 286 13.46 -5.56 -25.00
N ALA A 287 12.65 -6.57 -25.24
CA ALA A 287 11.68 -6.58 -26.34
C ALA A 287 10.39 -5.82 -26.06
N ARG A 288 10.14 -5.45 -24.80
CA ARG A 288 8.87 -4.84 -24.37
C ARG A 288 8.92 -3.30 -24.47
N THR A 289 8.00 -2.70 -25.23
CA THR A 289 7.79 -1.27 -25.25
C THR A 289 6.82 -0.87 -24.13
N ILE A 290 7.28 0.00 -23.22
CA ILE A 290 6.49 0.48 -22.07
C ILE A 290 5.78 1.78 -22.37
N LEU A 291 6.53 2.76 -22.91
CA LEU A 291 5.98 4.01 -23.41
C LEU A 291 6.25 4.08 -24.89
N ASN A 292 5.26 4.49 -25.67
CA ASN A 292 5.35 4.50 -27.14
C ASN A 292 4.86 5.84 -27.69
N HIS A 293 5.78 6.62 -28.27
CA HIS A 293 5.52 7.92 -28.89
C HIS A 293 4.71 8.89 -28.00
N LEU A 294 5.02 8.92 -26.69
CA LEU A 294 4.31 9.77 -25.73
C LEU A 294 4.70 11.23 -25.88
N ASN A 295 3.70 12.10 -26.07
CA ASN A 295 3.82 13.54 -25.99
C ASN A 295 3.04 14.04 -24.77
N TRP A 296 3.70 14.78 -23.89
CA TRP A 296 3.06 15.30 -22.68
C TRP A 296 3.71 16.61 -22.24
N THR A 297 2.88 17.63 -22.04
CA THR A 297 3.32 18.94 -21.54
C THR A 297 2.48 19.30 -20.33
N VAL A 298 3.14 19.67 -19.24
CA VAL A 298 2.54 20.16 -17.98
C VAL A 298 3.08 21.56 -17.74
N LYS A 299 2.18 22.52 -17.62
CA LYS A 299 2.52 23.90 -17.32
C LYS A 299 2.46 24.19 -15.83
N GLN A 300 3.14 25.24 -15.40
CA GLN A 300 3.09 25.71 -14.03
C GLN A 300 1.64 26.04 -13.63
N GLY A 301 1.23 25.55 -12.46
CA GLY A 301 -0.12 25.73 -11.93
C GLY A 301 -1.16 24.74 -12.45
N GLU A 302 -0.82 23.83 -13.37
CA GLU A 302 -1.73 22.76 -13.79
C GLU A 302 -1.71 21.57 -12.82
N HIS A 303 -2.86 20.88 -12.71
CA HIS A 303 -3.03 19.74 -11.82
C HIS A 303 -3.52 18.53 -12.61
N TRP A 304 -2.63 17.56 -12.77
CA TRP A 304 -2.83 16.43 -13.65
C TRP A 304 -3.13 15.13 -12.89
N ALA A 305 -4.12 14.38 -13.36
CA ALA A 305 -4.27 12.97 -13.02
C ALA A 305 -3.67 12.08 -14.10
N VAL A 306 -2.84 11.14 -13.70
CA VAL A 306 -2.31 10.09 -14.58
C VAL A 306 -2.98 8.78 -14.24
N SER A 307 -3.66 8.18 -15.21
CA SER A 307 -4.40 6.94 -15.07
C SER A 307 -3.91 5.88 -16.07
N GLY A 308 -4.30 4.63 -15.86
CA GLY A 308 -3.96 3.50 -16.73
C GLY A 308 -3.92 2.20 -15.94
N ARG A 309 -4.02 1.06 -16.65
CA ARG A 309 -3.96 -0.28 -16.04
C ARG A 309 -2.60 -0.53 -15.36
N ASN A 310 -2.53 -1.54 -14.50
CA ASN A 310 -1.25 -1.99 -13.97
C ASN A 310 -0.34 -2.44 -15.13
N GLY A 311 0.93 -2.01 -15.09
CA GLY A 311 1.87 -2.27 -16.19
C GLY A 311 1.79 -1.30 -17.39
N ALA A 312 0.90 -0.31 -17.41
CA ALA A 312 0.80 0.70 -18.47
C ALA A 312 1.94 1.72 -18.50
N GLY A 313 2.94 1.62 -17.62
CA GLY A 313 4.11 2.48 -17.62
C GLY A 313 4.02 3.72 -16.73
N LYS A 314 3.01 3.82 -15.82
CA LYS A 314 2.85 4.98 -14.91
C LYS A 314 4.11 5.25 -14.08
N SER A 315 4.64 4.23 -13.40
CA SER A 315 5.86 4.37 -12.58
C SER A 315 7.09 4.68 -13.45
N THR A 316 7.15 4.16 -14.68
CA THR A 316 8.20 4.50 -15.66
C THR A 316 8.12 5.97 -16.03
N LEU A 317 6.93 6.49 -16.36
CA LEU A 317 6.72 7.90 -16.64
C LEU A 317 7.17 8.79 -15.49
N LEU A 318 6.74 8.45 -14.25
CA LEU A 318 7.13 9.22 -13.07
C LEU A 318 8.65 9.18 -12.82
N SER A 319 9.31 8.03 -13.06
CA SER A 319 10.76 7.89 -12.89
C SER A 319 11.55 8.77 -13.86
N LEU A 320 11.03 9.03 -15.08
CA LEU A 320 11.64 9.98 -16.02
C LEU A 320 11.55 11.42 -15.49
N VAL A 321 10.41 11.80 -14.90
CA VAL A 321 10.20 13.14 -14.30
C VAL A 321 11.03 13.33 -13.05
N CYS A 322 11.10 12.32 -12.17
CA CYS A 322 11.89 12.37 -10.93
C CYS A 322 13.41 12.28 -11.16
N ALA A 323 13.85 12.17 -12.42
CA ALA A 323 15.25 12.03 -12.82
C ALA A 323 15.93 10.77 -12.24
N ASP A 324 15.17 9.72 -11.96
CA ASP A 324 15.67 8.43 -11.45
C ASP A 324 15.92 7.41 -12.57
N ASN A 325 15.38 7.65 -13.78
CA ASN A 325 15.53 6.75 -14.92
C ASN A 325 16.65 7.23 -15.87
N PRO A 326 17.70 6.42 -16.09
CA PRO A 326 18.81 6.80 -16.95
C PRO A 326 18.42 6.97 -18.42
N GLN A 327 17.36 6.33 -18.92
CA GLN A 327 16.86 6.51 -20.29
C GLN A 327 16.36 7.95 -20.55
N ALA A 328 16.10 8.74 -19.49
CA ALA A 328 15.73 10.15 -19.63
C ALA A 328 16.74 10.98 -20.42
N TYR A 329 18.02 10.60 -20.39
CA TYR A 329 19.09 11.30 -21.13
C TYR A 329 19.08 11.02 -22.64
N ALA A 330 18.48 9.92 -23.07
CA ALA A 330 18.31 9.57 -24.48
C ALA A 330 17.01 10.11 -25.09
N CYS A 331 16.16 10.72 -24.27
CA CYS A 331 14.84 11.19 -24.65
C CYS A 331 14.77 12.72 -24.75
N ASP A 332 13.83 13.25 -25.53
CA ASP A 332 13.57 14.69 -25.61
C ASP A 332 12.66 15.13 -24.44
N ILE A 333 13.27 15.29 -23.28
CA ILE A 333 12.62 15.68 -22.02
C ILE A 333 13.19 17.01 -21.55
N ALA A 334 12.33 17.95 -21.23
CA ALA A 334 12.68 19.18 -20.53
C ALA A 334 11.91 19.25 -19.19
N LEU A 335 12.60 19.61 -18.13
CA LEU A 335 12.03 19.83 -16.81
C LEU A 335 12.30 21.26 -16.36
N PHE A 336 11.24 21.94 -15.92
CA PHE A 336 11.30 23.36 -15.51
C PHE A 336 11.93 24.27 -16.56
N GLY A 337 11.59 24.02 -17.83
CA GLY A 337 12.10 24.78 -18.98
C GLY A 337 13.53 24.43 -19.43
N ARG A 338 14.19 23.46 -18.79
CA ARG A 338 15.57 23.05 -19.13
C ARG A 338 15.61 21.62 -19.65
N LYS A 339 16.23 21.44 -20.83
CA LYS A 339 16.38 20.12 -21.45
C LYS A 339 17.32 19.23 -20.64
N ARG A 340 16.98 17.95 -20.51
CA ARG A 340 17.82 16.95 -19.85
C ARG A 340 19.14 16.73 -20.58
N GLY A 341 20.23 16.59 -19.83
CA GLY A 341 21.57 16.36 -20.38
C GLY A 341 22.31 17.63 -20.86
N THR A 342 21.81 18.83 -20.51
CA THR A 342 22.47 20.11 -20.86
C THR A 342 23.31 20.69 -19.72
N GLY A 343 23.75 19.84 -18.77
CA GLY A 343 24.63 20.20 -17.64
C GLY A 343 23.88 20.60 -16.37
N GLU A 344 22.59 20.27 -16.26
CA GLU A 344 21.82 20.41 -15.02
C GLU A 344 22.20 19.32 -14.02
N SER A 345 22.20 19.67 -12.74
CA SER A 345 22.35 18.70 -11.65
C SER A 345 21.01 17.98 -11.39
N ILE A 346 21.09 16.66 -11.17
CA ILE A 346 19.92 15.89 -10.71
C ILE A 346 19.37 16.50 -9.40
N TRP A 347 20.23 17.00 -8.53
CA TRP A 347 19.86 17.62 -7.26
C TRP A 347 19.09 18.93 -7.44
N ASP A 348 19.38 19.71 -8.50
CA ASP A 348 18.64 20.96 -8.79
C ASP A 348 17.20 20.66 -9.22
N ILE A 349 16.99 19.54 -9.91
CA ILE A 349 15.66 19.05 -10.26
C ILE A 349 14.96 18.52 -9.01
N LYS A 350 15.61 17.61 -8.25
CA LYS A 350 15.03 16.97 -7.09
C LYS A 350 14.62 17.96 -6.00
N LYS A 351 15.37 19.06 -5.80
CA LYS A 351 15.00 20.13 -4.86
C LYS A 351 13.63 20.74 -5.14
N ARG A 352 13.19 20.75 -6.39
CA ARG A 352 11.92 21.33 -6.84
C ARG A 352 10.76 20.35 -6.85
N ILE A 353 11.03 19.03 -6.73
CA ILE A 353 10.03 17.97 -6.84
C ILE A 353 9.78 17.35 -5.46
N GLY A 354 8.53 17.38 -4.97
CA GLY A 354 8.07 16.54 -3.88
C GLY A 354 7.54 15.22 -4.43
N TYR A 355 8.05 14.08 -3.96
CA TYR A 355 7.66 12.79 -4.51
C TYR A 355 7.31 11.79 -3.41
N VAL A 356 6.19 11.09 -3.61
CA VAL A 356 5.80 9.93 -2.81
C VAL A 356 5.26 8.82 -3.71
N SER A 357 5.71 7.60 -3.47
CA SER A 357 5.22 6.40 -4.15
C SER A 357 4.99 5.25 -3.15
N PRO A 358 4.26 4.20 -3.53
CA PRO A 358 4.18 2.98 -2.74
C PRO A 358 5.56 2.33 -2.51
N GLU A 359 6.47 2.46 -3.46
CA GLU A 359 7.83 1.92 -3.40
C GLU A 359 8.69 2.57 -2.32
N MET A 360 8.45 3.86 -2.01
CA MET A 360 9.16 4.54 -0.92
C MET A 360 8.94 3.89 0.44
N HIS A 361 7.80 3.26 0.67
CA HIS A 361 7.53 2.50 1.89
C HIS A 361 8.57 1.41 2.13
N ARG A 362 9.05 0.79 1.05
CA ARG A 362 10.05 -0.29 1.08
C ARG A 362 11.47 0.22 1.29
N ALA A 363 11.73 1.48 1.01
CA ALA A 363 13.06 2.05 1.10
C ALA A 363 13.52 2.32 2.55
N TYR A 364 12.59 2.37 3.50
CA TYR A 364 12.88 2.64 4.91
C TYR A 364 12.84 1.37 5.74
N HIS A 365 13.92 0.58 5.72
CA HIS A 365 14.05 -0.67 6.49
C HIS A 365 14.75 -0.50 7.85
N ARG A 366 15.24 0.69 8.17
CA ARG A 366 16.00 0.94 9.41
C ARG A 366 15.10 1.50 10.51
N ASP A 367 15.50 1.25 11.74
CA ASP A 367 14.87 1.80 12.95
C ASP A 367 15.23 3.30 13.10
N ILE A 368 14.53 4.15 12.33
CA ILE A 368 14.69 5.61 12.38
C ILE A 368 13.42 6.28 12.88
N GLN A 369 13.57 7.41 13.56
CA GLN A 369 12.45 8.20 14.03
C GLN A 369 11.68 8.81 12.86
N SER A 370 10.36 8.96 13.00
CA SER A 370 9.49 9.49 11.95
C SER A 370 9.86 10.90 11.51
N ILE A 371 10.30 11.75 12.43
CA ILE A 371 10.78 13.10 12.09
C ILE A 371 12.01 13.05 11.17
N MET A 372 12.89 12.04 11.31
CA MET A 372 14.06 11.88 10.46
C MET A 372 13.65 11.44 9.04
N VAL A 373 12.58 10.65 8.91
CA VAL A 373 11.99 10.33 7.59
C VAL A 373 11.48 11.59 6.92
N VAL A 374 10.73 12.44 7.63
CA VAL A 374 10.25 13.73 7.08
C VAL A 374 11.42 14.63 6.69
N ALA A 375 12.43 14.78 7.56
CA ALA A 375 13.61 15.61 7.31
C ALA A 375 14.45 15.15 6.11
N SER A 376 14.43 13.85 5.79
CA SER A 376 15.10 13.31 4.59
C SER A 376 14.52 13.90 3.29
N GLY A 377 13.29 14.39 3.32
CA GLY A 377 12.67 15.10 2.20
C GLY A 377 13.32 16.45 1.87
N LEU A 378 13.95 17.11 2.85
CA LEU A 378 14.72 18.35 2.63
C LEU A 378 16.00 18.11 1.82
N LYS A 379 16.54 16.89 1.89
CA LYS A 379 17.80 16.51 1.23
C LYS A 379 17.58 15.54 0.05
N ASP A 380 16.34 15.14 -0.24
CA ASP A 380 15.98 14.15 -1.27
C ASP A 380 16.70 12.79 -1.16
N THR A 381 17.04 12.39 0.06
CA THR A 381 17.73 11.12 0.34
C THR A 381 16.78 10.10 0.95
N VAL A 382 17.10 8.81 0.81
CA VAL A 382 16.50 7.74 1.59
C VAL A 382 17.33 7.57 2.86
N GLY A 383 16.80 8.05 3.99
CA GLY A 383 17.54 8.18 5.24
C GLY A 383 18.33 9.49 5.33
N LEU A 384 18.87 9.77 6.51
CA LEU A 384 19.68 10.96 6.78
C LEU A 384 21.06 10.55 7.22
N TYR A 385 22.07 11.14 6.60
CA TYR A 385 23.47 11.01 6.97
C TYR A 385 23.88 12.03 8.06
N ALA A 386 23.08 13.09 8.25
CA ALA A 386 23.26 14.11 9.28
C ALA A 386 21.93 14.43 9.95
N LYS A 387 21.97 14.75 11.25
CA LYS A 387 20.78 15.21 11.98
C LYS A 387 20.32 16.56 11.43
N PRO A 388 18.98 16.79 11.31
CA PRO A 388 18.46 18.10 10.94
C PRO A 388 18.84 19.14 12.00
N ASN A 389 19.09 20.37 11.57
CA ASN A 389 19.30 21.48 12.47
C ASN A 389 17.96 21.89 13.16
N ALA A 390 18.01 22.90 14.05
CA ALA A 390 16.83 23.32 14.82
C ALA A 390 15.70 23.83 13.91
N ASP A 391 16.02 24.64 12.89
CA ASP A 391 15.04 25.21 11.96
C ASP A 391 14.43 24.15 11.04
N GLU A 392 15.27 23.22 10.53
CA GLU A 392 14.82 22.06 9.75
C GLU A 392 13.88 21.17 10.59
N SER A 393 14.23 20.94 11.86
CA SER A 393 13.42 20.15 12.79
C SER A 393 12.07 20.81 13.08
N GLU A 394 12.05 22.13 13.27
CA GLU A 394 10.80 22.87 13.48
C GLU A 394 9.92 22.84 12.23
N THR A 395 10.52 23.01 11.05
CA THR A 395 9.80 22.87 9.75
C THR A 395 9.18 21.49 9.61
N CYS A 396 9.93 20.43 9.94
CA CYS A 396 9.40 19.07 9.92
C CYS A 396 8.23 18.88 10.90
N ARG A 397 8.34 19.40 12.14
CA ARG A 397 7.26 19.33 13.14
C ARG A 397 6.00 20.05 12.69
N ARG A 398 6.11 21.22 12.03
CA ARG A 398 4.97 21.94 11.45
C ARG A 398 4.26 21.13 10.39
N TRP A 399 5.00 20.52 9.45
CA TRP A 399 4.40 19.65 8.44
C TRP A 399 3.78 18.39 9.04
N MET A 400 4.42 17.79 10.05
CA MET A 400 3.81 16.68 10.80
C MET A 400 2.53 17.08 11.52
N ASP A 401 2.42 18.33 11.99
CA ASP A 401 1.21 18.87 12.61
C ASP A 401 0.07 19.03 11.60
N VAL A 402 0.38 19.54 10.39
CA VAL A 402 -0.57 19.62 9.26
C VAL A 402 -1.19 18.26 8.94
N PHE A 403 -0.36 17.21 8.91
CA PHE A 403 -0.82 15.83 8.68
C PHE A 403 -1.37 15.13 9.93
N GLY A 404 -1.51 15.83 11.06
CA GLY A 404 -2.05 15.26 12.29
C GLY A 404 -1.18 14.20 12.97
N ILE A 405 0.10 14.14 12.63
CA ILE A 405 1.05 13.12 13.09
C ILE A 405 2.18 13.68 13.97
N LYS A 406 2.03 14.88 14.52
CA LYS A 406 3.04 15.51 15.37
C LYS A 406 3.45 14.63 16.56
N GLY A 407 2.48 13.94 17.17
CA GLY A 407 2.73 13.00 18.27
C GLY A 407 3.51 11.74 17.90
N LEU A 408 3.79 11.53 16.59
CA LEU A 408 4.56 10.40 16.10
C LEU A 408 6.02 10.76 15.81
N ALA A 409 6.44 12.01 16.01
CA ALA A 409 7.74 12.52 15.61
C ALA A 409 8.91 11.67 16.13
N ASP A 410 8.86 11.30 17.41
CA ASP A 410 9.90 10.53 18.08
C ASP A 410 9.70 9.01 18.03
N LYS A 411 8.56 8.56 17.46
CA LYS A 411 8.32 7.13 17.28
C LYS A 411 9.10 6.58 16.09
N THR A 412 9.55 5.35 16.22
CA THR A 412 10.22 4.60 15.15
C THR A 412 9.27 4.36 14.00
N PHE A 413 9.67 4.72 12.78
CA PHE A 413 8.85 4.61 11.57
C PHE A 413 8.31 3.19 11.34
N MET A 414 9.15 2.15 11.53
CA MET A 414 8.75 0.76 11.34
C MET A 414 7.72 0.24 12.35
N LYS A 415 7.55 0.94 13.49
CA LYS A 415 6.54 0.60 14.52
C LYS A 415 5.19 1.29 14.30
N LEU A 416 5.10 2.15 13.30
CA LEU A 416 3.86 2.81 12.92
C LEU A 416 2.95 1.87 12.12
N SER A 417 1.64 2.10 12.20
CA SER A 417 0.70 1.47 11.27
C SER A 417 0.96 1.90 9.83
N SER A 418 0.52 1.11 8.84
CA SER A 418 0.73 1.41 7.41
C SER A 418 0.16 2.79 7.01
N GLY A 419 -0.98 3.18 7.56
CA GLY A 419 -1.56 4.50 7.33
C GLY A 419 -0.74 5.64 7.94
N GLU A 420 -0.26 5.48 9.18
CA GLU A 420 0.64 6.46 9.82
C GLU A 420 1.96 6.59 9.05
N GLN A 421 2.53 5.47 8.61
CA GLN A 421 3.72 5.48 7.75
C GLN A 421 3.46 6.25 6.45
N ARG A 422 2.28 6.07 5.83
CA ARG A 422 1.90 6.80 4.62
C ARG A 422 1.81 8.31 4.87
N LEU A 423 1.22 8.74 5.98
CA LEU A 423 1.16 10.15 6.36
C LEU A 423 2.55 10.75 6.59
N VAL A 424 3.49 10.01 7.19
CA VAL A 424 4.88 10.45 7.34
C VAL A 424 5.57 10.63 6.00
N LEU A 425 5.35 9.72 5.03
CA LEU A 425 5.91 9.83 3.68
C LEU A 425 5.28 10.97 2.88
N LEU A 426 3.99 11.24 3.07
CA LEU A 426 3.34 12.41 2.51
C LEU A 426 3.95 13.70 3.09
N ALA A 427 4.06 13.82 4.41
CA ALA A 427 4.72 14.97 5.05
C ALA A 427 6.15 15.18 4.51
N ARG A 428 6.89 14.09 4.26
CA ARG A 428 8.22 14.11 3.62
C ARG A 428 8.19 14.74 2.22
N ALA A 429 7.17 14.44 1.40
CA ALA A 429 7.06 15.01 0.05
C ALA A 429 6.74 16.51 0.08
N PHE A 430 5.99 16.97 1.08
CA PHE A 430 5.60 18.37 1.22
C PHE A 430 6.63 19.26 1.97
N VAL A 431 7.55 18.68 2.76
CA VAL A 431 8.38 19.40 3.74
C VAL A 431 9.22 20.52 3.15
N LYS A 432 9.62 20.42 1.90
CA LYS A 432 10.43 21.43 1.18
C LYS A 432 9.61 22.44 0.38
N ASP A 433 8.27 22.37 0.47
CA ASP A 433 7.34 23.22 -0.29
C ASP A 433 7.61 23.19 -1.81
N PRO A 434 7.55 22.03 -2.46
CA PRO A 434 8.02 21.82 -3.83
C PRO A 434 7.24 22.64 -4.87
N ASP A 435 7.87 22.91 -6.02
CA ASP A 435 7.20 23.52 -7.19
C ASP A 435 6.31 22.50 -7.91
N LEU A 436 6.77 21.26 -8.00
CA LEU A 436 6.06 20.12 -8.56
C LEU A 436 5.88 19.04 -7.50
N LEU A 437 4.64 18.72 -7.20
CA LEU A 437 4.28 17.62 -6.31
C LEU A 437 3.84 16.42 -7.12
N ILE A 438 4.49 15.28 -6.92
CA ILE A 438 4.16 14.03 -7.59
C ILE A 438 3.69 13.04 -6.53
N LEU A 439 2.44 12.62 -6.65
CA LEU A 439 1.77 11.71 -5.71
C LEU A 439 1.37 10.42 -6.44
N ASP A 440 2.11 9.35 -6.20
CA ASP A 440 1.76 8.03 -6.71
C ASP A 440 0.95 7.28 -5.67
N GLU A 441 -0.34 7.13 -5.94
CA GLU A 441 -1.33 6.49 -5.07
C GLU A 441 -1.35 7.04 -3.61
N PRO A 442 -1.52 8.35 -3.40
CA PRO A 442 -1.34 8.98 -2.09
C PRO A 442 -2.26 8.43 -1.00
N PHE A 443 -3.43 7.93 -1.38
CA PHE A 443 -4.45 7.44 -0.45
C PHE A 443 -4.32 5.97 -0.07
N HIS A 444 -3.30 5.31 -0.58
CA HIS A 444 -3.03 3.91 -0.34
C HIS A 444 -2.86 3.61 1.16
N GLY A 445 -3.69 2.71 1.71
CA GLY A 445 -3.64 2.32 3.12
C GLY A 445 -4.21 3.33 4.12
N LEU A 446 -4.79 4.43 3.66
CA LEU A 446 -5.47 5.40 4.52
C LEU A 446 -6.93 5.02 4.74
N ASP A 447 -7.41 5.23 5.96
CA ASP A 447 -8.84 5.23 6.29
C ASP A 447 -9.56 6.48 5.73
N ASP A 448 -10.89 6.49 5.79
CA ASP A 448 -11.69 7.56 5.19
C ASP A 448 -11.42 8.93 5.82
N GLN A 449 -11.13 8.99 7.14
CA GLN A 449 -10.83 10.25 7.82
C GLN A 449 -9.46 10.83 7.38
N ASN A 450 -8.43 9.99 7.32
CA ASN A 450 -7.10 10.40 6.87
C ASN A 450 -7.10 10.74 5.38
N ARG A 451 -7.91 10.06 4.57
CA ARG A 451 -8.08 10.41 3.15
C ARG A 451 -8.67 11.78 2.96
N ALA A 452 -9.78 12.09 3.66
CA ALA A 452 -10.39 13.41 3.60
C ALA A 452 -9.40 14.50 4.01
N MET A 453 -8.65 14.29 5.09
CA MET A 453 -7.61 15.21 5.54
C MET A 453 -6.52 15.42 4.47
N VAL A 454 -6.02 14.35 3.86
CA VAL A 454 -4.99 14.45 2.82
C VAL A 454 -5.55 15.13 1.57
N THR A 455 -6.81 14.89 1.21
CA THR A 455 -7.49 15.59 0.11
C THR A 455 -7.54 17.08 0.37
N ASP A 456 -7.96 17.52 1.57
CA ASP A 456 -8.00 18.94 1.96
C ASP A 456 -6.60 19.58 1.87
N ILE A 457 -5.55 18.85 2.28
CA ILE A 457 -4.15 19.31 2.18
C ILE A 457 -3.72 19.49 0.72
N ILE A 458 -4.01 18.51 -0.14
CA ILE A 458 -3.70 18.57 -1.57
C ILE A 458 -4.45 19.74 -2.23
N GLU A 459 -5.73 19.91 -1.96
CA GLU A 459 -6.53 21.03 -2.49
C GLU A 459 -6.00 22.38 -2.01
N CYS A 460 -5.55 22.47 -0.75
CA CYS A 460 -4.93 23.70 -0.22
C CYS A 460 -3.60 23.99 -0.93
N PHE A 461 -2.79 22.99 -1.24
CA PHE A 461 -1.57 23.13 -2.03
C PHE A 461 -1.87 23.64 -3.45
N CYS A 462 -2.88 23.09 -4.11
CA CYS A 462 -3.28 23.42 -5.46
C CYS A 462 -3.90 24.83 -5.60
N ARG A 463 -4.39 25.44 -4.52
CA ARG A 463 -4.87 26.84 -4.56
C ARG A 463 -3.77 27.86 -4.84
N ARG A 464 -2.52 27.45 -4.75
CA ARG A 464 -1.35 28.30 -5.03
C ARG A 464 -1.00 28.17 -6.52
N HIS A 465 -1.13 29.25 -7.28
CA HIS A 465 -0.93 29.29 -8.72
C HIS A 465 0.50 28.94 -9.20
N ASP A 466 1.48 28.98 -8.28
CA ASP A 466 2.86 28.60 -8.55
C ASP A 466 3.12 27.11 -8.37
N LYS A 467 2.15 26.32 -7.91
CA LYS A 467 2.29 24.90 -7.59
C LYS A 467 1.66 24.02 -8.64
N THR A 468 2.38 22.99 -9.02
CA THR A 468 1.97 22.00 -10.03
C THR A 468 1.79 20.65 -9.36
N LEU A 469 0.75 19.91 -9.73
CA LEU A 469 0.47 18.58 -9.19
C LEU A 469 0.41 17.55 -10.32
N VAL A 470 1.07 16.41 -10.11
CA VAL A 470 0.85 15.18 -10.89
C VAL A 470 0.47 14.08 -9.92
N MET A 471 -0.74 13.55 -10.06
CA MET A 471 -1.27 12.51 -9.19
C MET A 471 -1.61 11.26 -9.97
N VAL A 472 -1.10 10.12 -9.54
CA VAL A 472 -1.51 8.81 -10.05
C VAL A 472 -2.57 8.22 -9.14
N SER A 473 -3.70 7.82 -9.71
CA SER A 473 -4.73 7.06 -9.00
C SER A 473 -5.41 6.07 -9.93
N HIS A 474 -5.77 4.91 -9.38
CA HIS A 474 -6.59 3.90 -10.07
C HIS A 474 -8.10 4.20 -10.00
N TYR A 475 -8.52 5.10 -9.12
CA TYR A 475 -9.93 5.39 -8.85
C TYR A 475 -10.25 6.86 -9.15
N GLN A 476 -11.10 7.10 -10.13
CA GLN A 476 -11.52 8.47 -10.50
C GLN A 476 -12.26 9.17 -9.35
N GLU A 477 -13.04 8.43 -8.57
CA GLU A 477 -13.78 8.95 -7.41
C GLU A 477 -12.87 9.46 -6.26
N GLU A 478 -11.58 9.13 -6.30
CA GLU A 478 -10.59 9.51 -5.30
C GLU A 478 -9.82 10.77 -5.68
N LEU A 479 -10.04 11.28 -6.90
CA LEU A 479 -9.32 12.46 -7.37
C LEU A 479 -9.82 13.72 -6.64
N PRO A 480 -8.90 14.56 -6.11
CA PRO A 480 -9.25 15.87 -5.56
C PRO A 480 -9.90 16.75 -6.61
N ARG A 481 -10.76 17.67 -6.18
CA ARG A 481 -11.50 18.59 -7.07
C ARG A 481 -10.60 19.57 -7.83
N CYS A 482 -9.37 19.77 -7.36
CA CYS A 482 -8.40 20.63 -8.02
C CYS A 482 -7.83 20.03 -9.31
N ILE A 483 -8.01 18.74 -9.59
CA ILE A 483 -7.54 18.10 -10.83
C ILE A 483 -8.31 18.67 -12.02
N ASP A 484 -7.58 19.26 -12.96
CA ASP A 484 -8.11 19.95 -14.15
C ASP A 484 -7.72 19.28 -15.46
N HIS A 485 -6.71 18.38 -15.43
CA HIS A 485 -6.19 17.66 -16.59
C HIS A 485 -6.05 16.17 -16.33
N GLN A 486 -6.14 15.36 -17.39
CA GLN A 486 -5.97 13.91 -17.30
C GLN A 486 -5.10 13.36 -18.43
N LEU A 487 -4.18 12.46 -18.07
CA LEU A 487 -3.40 11.65 -18.99
C LEU A 487 -3.73 10.17 -18.75
N THR A 488 -4.22 9.48 -19.79
CA THR A 488 -4.49 8.04 -19.73
C THR A 488 -3.43 7.29 -20.52
N LEU A 489 -2.63 6.47 -19.82
CA LEU A 489 -1.64 5.61 -20.46
C LEU A 489 -2.30 4.33 -20.95
N GLN A 490 -2.08 4.01 -22.23
CA GLN A 490 -2.54 2.75 -22.81
C GLN A 490 -1.52 1.64 -22.51
N HIS A 491 -2.02 0.44 -22.30
CA HIS A 491 -1.16 -0.73 -22.18
C HIS A 491 -0.73 -1.14 -23.59
N ASN A 492 0.55 -0.98 -23.90
CA ASN A 492 1.14 -1.53 -25.10
C ASN A 492 1.37 -3.02 -24.86
N ALA A 493 0.57 -3.86 -25.51
CA ALA A 493 0.64 -5.33 -25.40
C ALA A 493 1.94 -5.88 -26.00
#